data_6b5b95794f19006b6c2cd2e841b7a4d2
#
_entry.id   6b5b95794f19006b6c2cd2e841b7a4d2
#
_cell.length_a   1.000
_cell.length_b   1.000
_cell.length_c   1.000
_cell.angle_alpha   90.00
_cell.angle_beta   90.00
_cell.angle_gamma   90.00
#
_symmetry.space_group_name_H-M   'P 1'
#
loop_
_entity.id
_entity.type
_entity.pdbx_description
1 polymer ?
#
loop_
_entity_poly.entity_id
_entity_poly.type
_entity_poly.pdbx_seq_one_letter_code
_entity_poly.pdbx_strand_id
1 'polypeptide(L)'
;MPAAKPLIAVTGGTGFVGRHVIGALLESGFQVRALARSPSKLAGLTHDNLHILKGSLGSVDAKLVEGADVVLHMAGLIKARTLADMMAVNRDATGAVAKAAQEADVGRFVLLSSQTAGQPQLSDYAASKDAGELAVKDFYHGNLAILRAPAVFGPGDMATKPFFDFIARGRLPVAGGPHWRDRKMAMVFVTDLARDIAARAVTGAYDGQTLAPCTVSALTWENFAAEAGRALDIMVKPTPIALPLIKTIAAGTSVTSRLFGKGHLTLGKLREFLYEDWSSQDVIQNPTPFIDALRITAKSYAKE
;
A
#
# COMPACT_ATOMS: atom_id res chain seq x y z
N MET A 1 -35.39 12.11 -7.41
CA MET A 1 -34.70 11.07 -6.62
C MET A 1 -33.24 11.39 -6.59
N PRO A 2 -32.52 11.32 -5.47
CA PRO A 2 -31.09 11.45 -5.49
C PRO A 2 -30.51 10.36 -6.41
N ALA A 3 -29.55 10.72 -7.27
CA ALA A 3 -28.89 9.78 -8.14
C ALA A 3 -28.30 8.63 -7.30
N ALA A 4 -28.46 7.39 -7.79
CA ALA A 4 -27.87 6.24 -7.13
C ALA A 4 -26.36 6.47 -7.02
N LYS A 5 -25.80 6.22 -5.82
CA LYS A 5 -24.37 6.38 -5.63
C LYS A 5 -23.61 5.29 -6.40
N PRO A 6 -22.41 5.64 -6.95
CA PRO A 6 -21.62 4.71 -7.74
C PRO A 6 -21.33 3.40 -7.02
N LEU A 7 -21.32 2.30 -7.79
CA LEU A 7 -20.87 0.98 -7.33
C LEU A 7 -19.37 0.82 -7.58
N ILE A 8 -18.64 0.57 -6.50
CA ILE A 8 -17.19 0.38 -6.54
C ILE A 8 -16.88 -1.11 -6.38
N ALA A 9 -16.31 -1.73 -7.41
CA ALA A 9 -15.78 -3.09 -7.34
C ALA A 9 -14.38 -3.08 -6.72
N VAL A 10 -14.18 -3.79 -5.62
CA VAL A 10 -12.95 -3.73 -4.83
C VAL A 10 -12.25 -5.07 -4.78
N THR A 11 -10.96 -5.11 -5.08
CA THR A 11 -10.08 -6.23 -4.78
C THR A 11 -9.06 -5.86 -3.71
N GLY A 12 -8.58 -6.84 -2.95
CA GLY A 12 -7.63 -6.57 -1.87
C GLY A 12 -8.23 -5.95 -0.61
N GLY A 13 -9.56 -5.89 -0.52
CA GLY A 13 -10.30 -5.30 0.61
C GLY A 13 -10.01 -5.93 1.97
N THR A 14 -9.53 -7.17 2.02
CA THR A 14 -9.16 -7.86 3.28
C THR A 14 -7.76 -7.50 3.80
N GLY A 15 -6.97 -6.76 3.02
CA GLY A 15 -5.63 -6.29 3.39
C GLY A 15 -5.66 -5.08 4.33
N PHE A 16 -4.49 -4.69 4.81
CA PHE A 16 -4.33 -3.53 5.71
C PHE A 16 -4.95 -2.27 5.11
N VAL A 17 -4.48 -1.81 3.96
CA VAL A 17 -5.00 -0.60 3.30
C VAL A 17 -6.45 -0.79 2.88
N GLY A 18 -6.78 -1.96 2.31
CA GLY A 18 -8.11 -2.23 1.76
C GLY A 18 -9.25 -2.10 2.77
N ARG A 19 -9.04 -2.49 4.02
CA ARG A 19 -10.07 -2.35 5.08
C ARG A 19 -10.37 -0.89 5.39
N HIS A 20 -9.34 -0.05 5.49
CA HIS A 20 -9.51 1.40 5.69
C HIS A 20 -10.21 2.05 4.51
N VAL A 21 -9.84 1.66 3.30
CA VAL A 21 -10.45 2.20 2.07
C VAL A 21 -11.93 1.79 1.96
N ILE A 22 -12.27 0.52 2.22
CA ILE A 22 -13.68 0.10 2.25
C ILE A 22 -14.45 0.93 3.28
N GLY A 23 -13.92 1.12 4.49
CA GLY A 23 -14.55 1.97 5.51
C GLY A 23 -14.82 3.39 4.99
N ALA A 24 -13.83 4.05 4.43
CA ALA A 24 -13.97 5.40 3.88
C ALA A 24 -14.96 5.49 2.70
N LEU A 25 -15.03 4.47 1.85
CA LEU A 25 -16.01 4.39 0.76
C LEU A 25 -17.44 4.28 1.31
N LEU A 26 -17.64 3.42 2.30
CA LEU A 26 -18.95 3.22 2.95
C LEU A 26 -19.40 4.48 3.71
N GLU A 27 -18.50 5.11 4.46
CA GLU A 27 -18.75 6.41 5.13
C GLU A 27 -19.13 7.51 4.14
N SER A 28 -18.54 7.50 2.94
CA SER A 28 -18.89 8.39 1.83
C SER A 28 -20.20 7.97 1.13
N GLY A 29 -20.78 6.82 1.54
CA GLY A 29 -22.06 6.28 1.09
C GLY A 29 -22.01 5.61 -0.28
N PHE A 30 -20.84 5.24 -0.78
CA PHE A 30 -20.72 4.43 -1.99
C PHE A 30 -21.24 3.01 -1.77
N GLN A 31 -21.71 2.37 -2.84
CA GLN A 31 -21.93 0.94 -2.86
C GLN A 31 -20.60 0.23 -3.12
N VAL A 32 -20.28 -0.78 -2.33
CA VAL A 32 -19.01 -1.50 -2.44
C VAL A 32 -19.27 -2.99 -2.67
N ARG A 33 -18.70 -3.53 -3.75
CA ARG A 33 -18.66 -4.97 -4.02
C ARG A 33 -17.23 -5.46 -3.87
N ALA A 34 -16.93 -6.16 -2.77
CA ALA A 34 -15.60 -6.58 -2.41
C ALA A 34 -15.34 -8.06 -2.73
N LEU A 35 -14.28 -8.36 -3.50
CA LEU A 35 -13.82 -9.74 -3.69
C LEU A 35 -12.98 -10.19 -2.49
N ALA A 36 -13.35 -11.28 -1.85
CA ALA A 36 -12.65 -11.84 -0.71
C ALA A 36 -12.56 -13.37 -0.75
N ARG A 37 -11.34 -13.92 -0.58
CA ARG A 37 -11.13 -15.37 -0.40
C ARG A 37 -11.75 -15.88 0.90
N SER A 38 -11.72 -15.06 1.92
CA SER A 38 -12.25 -15.32 3.26
C SER A 38 -13.14 -14.15 3.68
N PRO A 39 -14.47 -14.20 3.42
CA PRO A 39 -15.41 -13.12 3.79
C PRO A 39 -15.37 -12.73 5.26
N SER A 40 -15.12 -13.70 6.15
CA SER A 40 -15.00 -13.45 7.60
C SER A 40 -13.96 -12.38 7.97
N LYS A 41 -12.96 -12.16 7.13
CA LYS A 41 -11.98 -11.08 7.34
C LYS A 41 -12.56 -9.68 7.19
N LEU A 42 -13.72 -9.53 6.59
CA LEU A 42 -14.47 -8.27 6.47
C LEU A 42 -15.70 -8.21 7.40
N ALA A 43 -15.93 -9.23 8.22
CA ALA A 43 -17.11 -9.30 9.09
C ALA A 43 -17.25 -8.13 10.08
N GLY A 44 -16.12 -7.43 10.41
CA GLY A 44 -16.17 -6.22 11.24
C GLY A 44 -16.58 -4.95 10.48
N LEU A 45 -16.79 -5.01 9.17
CA LEU A 45 -17.28 -3.91 8.34
C LEU A 45 -18.73 -4.19 7.91
N THR A 46 -19.64 -4.33 8.88
CA THR A 46 -21.07 -4.55 8.59
C THR A 46 -21.70 -3.26 8.10
N HIS A 47 -22.21 -3.25 6.86
CA HIS A 47 -22.89 -2.11 6.26
C HIS A 47 -23.80 -2.56 5.13
N ASP A 48 -24.98 -1.96 4.98
CA ASP A 48 -25.98 -2.33 3.95
C ASP A 48 -25.44 -2.15 2.52
N ASN A 49 -24.54 -1.21 2.32
CA ASN A 49 -23.91 -0.94 1.04
C ASN A 49 -22.68 -1.82 0.76
N LEU A 50 -22.36 -2.81 1.60
CA LEU A 50 -21.21 -3.72 1.39
C LEU A 50 -21.68 -5.10 0.94
N HIS A 51 -21.37 -5.46 -0.29
CA HIS A 51 -21.58 -6.80 -0.83
C HIS A 51 -20.24 -7.53 -0.96
N ILE A 52 -20.14 -8.69 -0.30
CA ILE A 52 -18.90 -9.49 -0.32
C ILE A 52 -19.08 -10.68 -1.25
N LEU A 53 -18.30 -10.72 -2.33
CA LEU A 53 -18.20 -11.88 -3.22
C LEU A 53 -17.08 -12.79 -2.74
N LYS A 54 -17.40 -14.07 -2.52
CA LYS A 54 -16.38 -15.08 -2.22
C LYS A 54 -15.70 -15.50 -3.51
N GLY A 55 -14.38 -15.31 -3.59
CA GLY A 55 -13.59 -15.66 -4.78
C GLY A 55 -12.13 -15.31 -4.64
N SER A 56 -11.36 -15.58 -5.69
CA SER A 56 -9.93 -15.27 -5.77
C SER A 56 -9.59 -14.53 -7.06
N LEU A 57 -8.43 -13.89 -7.10
CA LEU A 57 -7.96 -13.19 -8.29
C LEU A 57 -7.62 -14.13 -9.46
N GLY A 58 -7.33 -15.40 -9.21
CA GLY A 58 -7.01 -16.38 -10.26
C GLY A 58 -8.20 -16.79 -11.12
N SER A 59 -9.42 -16.49 -10.66
CA SER A 59 -10.67 -16.64 -11.42
C SER A 59 -11.55 -15.44 -11.10
N VAL A 60 -11.29 -14.32 -11.80
CA VAL A 60 -12.11 -13.12 -11.64
C VAL A 60 -13.50 -13.44 -12.21
N ASP A 61 -14.48 -13.53 -11.31
CA ASP A 61 -15.87 -13.69 -11.70
C ASP A 61 -16.34 -12.35 -12.34
N ALA A 62 -16.91 -12.40 -13.53
CA ALA A 62 -17.53 -11.25 -14.19
C ALA A 62 -18.48 -10.50 -13.23
N LYS A 63 -19.13 -11.23 -12.31
CA LYS A 63 -19.97 -10.65 -11.27
C LYS A 63 -19.28 -9.59 -10.40
N LEU A 64 -17.94 -9.62 -10.30
CA LEU A 64 -17.22 -8.59 -9.55
C LEU A 64 -17.40 -7.21 -10.21
N VAL A 65 -17.26 -7.15 -11.51
CA VAL A 65 -17.21 -5.90 -12.29
C VAL A 65 -18.53 -5.54 -12.97
N GLU A 66 -19.48 -6.49 -13.05
CA GLU A 66 -20.79 -6.28 -13.68
C GLU A 66 -21.55 -5.10 -13.06
N GLY A 67 -21.85 -4.10 -13.88
CA GLY A 67 -22.53 -2.87 -13.46
C GLY A 67 -21.76 -2.00 -12.48
N ALA A 68 -20.45 -2.22 -12.32
CA ALA A 68 -19.61 -1.35 -11.51
C ALA A 68 -19.24 -0.09 -12.29
N ASP A 69 -19.31 1.07 -11.62
CA ASP A 69 -18.87 2.35 -12.19
C ASP A 69 -17.33 2.48 -12.10
N VAL A 70 -16.75 1.90 -11.06
CA VAL A 70 -15.30 1.97 -10.78
C VAL A 70 -14.77 0.60 -10.32
N VAL A 71 -13.62 0.20 -10.84
CA VAL A 71 -12.81 -0.87 -10.26
C VAL A 71 -11.68 -0.24 -9.44
N LEU A 72 -11.61 -0.59 -8.16
CA LEU A 72 -10.49 -0.26 -7.28
C LEU A 72 -9.69 -1.53 -6.98
N HIS A 73 -8.55 -1.66 -7.67
CA HIS A 73 -7.67 -2.81 -7.53
C HIS A 73 -6.54 -2.53 -6.53
N MET A 74 -6.65 -3.09 -5.34
CA MET A 74 -5.65 -2.97 -4.26
C MET A 74 -4.99 -4.31 -3.91
N ALA A 75 -5.41 -5.38 -4.57
CA ALA A 75 -4.85 -6.69 -4.31
C ALA A 75 -3.41 -6.79 -4.83
N GLY A 76 -2.57 -7.46 -4.07
CA GLY A 76 -1.18 -7.71 -4.44
C GLY A 76 -0.43 -8.45 -3.35
N LEU A 77 0.67 -9.08 -3.72
CA LEU A 77 1.61 -9.70 -2.79
C LEU A 77 2.78 -8.77 -2.56
N ILE A 78 3.10 -8.54 -1.29
CA ILE A 78 4.34 -7.84 -0.88
C ILE A 78 5.49 -8.82 -0.63
N LYS A 79 5.19 -10.12 -0.55
CA LYS A 79 6.13 -11.24 -0.36
C LYS A 79 5.64 -12.46 -1.11
N ALA A 80 6.57 -13.17 -1.74
CA ALA A 80 6.36 -14.48 -2.34
C ALA A 80 7.64 -15.32 -2.21
N ARG A 81 7.56 -16.61 -2.49
CA ARG A 81 8.74 -17.50 -2.49
C ARG A 81 9.59 -17.28 -3.74
N THR A 82 8.94 -17.02 -4.86
CA THR A 82 9.61 -16.81 -6.15
C THR A 82 9.09 -15.53 -6.82
N LEU A 83 9.87 -14.99 -7.76
CA LEU A 83 9.42 -13.90 -8.63
C LEU A 83 8.20 -14.35 -9.46
N ALA A 84 8.17 -15.59 -9.93
CA ALA A 84 7.04 -16.13 -10.69
C ALA A 84 5.73 -16.10 -9.90
N ASP A 85 5.75 -16.50 -8.62
CA ASP A 85 4.57 -16.41 -7.74
C ASP A 85 4.11 -14.96 -7.57
N MET A 86 5.06 -14.04 -7.49
CA MET A 86 4.76 -12.62 -7.32
C MET A 86 4.18 -12.03 -8.61
N MET A 87 4.74 -12.39 -9.77
CA MET A 87 4.24 -11.99 -11.09
C MET A 87 2.83 -12.54 -11.36
N ALA A 88 2.56 -13.79 -10.99
CA ALA A 88 1.24 -14.38 -11.16
C ALA A 88 0.13 -13.56 -10.46
N VAL A 89 0.43 -12.92 -9.32
CA VAL A 89 -0.55 -12.10 -8.60
C VAL A 89 -0.46 -10.63 -9.01
N ASN A 90 0.74 -10.04 -8.99
CA ASN A 90 0.90 -8.59 -9.15
C ASN A 90 0.83 -8.14 -10.61
N ARG A 91 1.12 -9.03 -11.58
CA ARG A 91 1.01 -8.77 -13.02
C ARG A 91 -0.20 -9.48 -13.63
N ASP A 92 -0.20 -10.83 -13.59
CA ASP A 92 -1.16 -11.60 -14.41
C ASP A 92 -2.60 -11.47 -13.90
N ALA A 93 -2.80 -11.61 -12.58
CA ALA A 93 -4.12 -11.43 -12.01
C ALA A 93 -4.57 -9.95 -12.04
N THR A 94 -3.65 -8.99 -11.95
CA THR A 94 -3.96 -7.56 -12.14
C THR A 94 -4.43 -7.30 -13.57
N GLY A 95 -3.73 -7.85 -14.58
CA GLY A 95 -4.14 -7.78 -15.98
C GLY A 95 -5.49 -8.43 -16.24
N ALA A 96 -5.77 -9.59 -15.59
CA ALA A 96 -7.07 -10.24 -15.70
C ALA A 96 -8.22 -9.38 -15.15
N VAL A 97 -8.02 -8.67 -14.03
CA VAL A 97 -9.00 -7.73 -13.49
C VAL A 97 -9.19 -6.53 -14.43
N ALA A 98 -8.11 -6.01 -15.00
CA ALA A 98 -8.15 -4.90 -15.96
C ALA A 98 -8.92 -5.29 -17.24
N LYS A 99 -8.66 -6.50 -17.76
CA LYS A 99 -9.38 -7.05 -18.91
C LYS A 99 -10.87 -7.23 -18.61
N ALA A 100 -11.21 -7.79 -17.45
CA ALA A 100 -12.62 -7.95 -17.06
C ALA A 100 -13.33 -6.59 -16.92
N ALA A 101 -12.65 -5.58 -16.38
CA ALA A 101 -13.18 -4.22 -16.27
C ALA A 101 -13.42 -3.60 -17.66
N GLN A 102 -12.50 -3.82 -18.61
CA GLN A 102 -12.67 -3.37 -20.02
C GLN A 102 -13.85 -4.06 -20.70
N GLU A 103 -13.98 -5.39 -20.55
CA GLU A 103 -15.05 -6.18 -21.14
C GLU A 103 -16.44 -5.84 -20.56
N ALA A 104 -16.49 -5.32 -19.32
CA ALA A 104 -17.71 -4.87 -18.65
C ALA A 104 -17.99 -3.37 -18.80
N ASP A 105 -17.25 -2.67 -19.67
CA ASP A 105 -17.37 -1.23 -19.91
C ASP A 105 -17.32 -0.38 -18.61
N VAL A 106 -16.51 -0.81 -17.62
CA VAL A 106 -16.34 -0.05 -16.38
C VAL A 106 -15.70 1.31 -16.70
N GLY A 107 -16.34 2.39 -16.26
CA GLY A 107 -15.95 3.75 -16.61
C GLY A 107 -14.60 4.21 -16.04
N ARG A 108 -14.10 3.60 -14.93
CA ARG A 108 -12.85 3.96 -14.29
C ARG A 108 -12.15 2.79 -13.64
N PHE A 109 -10.82 2.76 -13.77
CA PHE A 109 -9.95 1.82 -13.06
C PHE A 109 -8.96 2.60 -12.17
N VAL A 110 -8.94 2.28 -10.88
CA VAL A 110 -7.97 2.81 -9.93
C VAL A 110 -7.07 1.68 -9.46
N LEU A 111 -5.77 1.78 -9.76
CA LEU A 111 -4.76 0.81 -9.34
C LEU A 111 -4.00 1.34 -8.12
N LEU A 112 -4.05 0.64 -7.00
CA LEU A 112 -3.12 0.87 -5.90
C LEU A 112 -1.81 0.13 -6.17
N SER A 113 -0.83 0.88 -6.66
CA SER A 113 0.53 0.44 -6.91
C SER A 113 1.44 0.76 -5.71
N SER A 114 2.74 0.79 -5.94
CA SER A 114 3.75 1.15 -4.95
C SER A 114 4.72 2.14 -5.55
N GLN A 115 5.24 3.07 -4.75
CA GLN A 115 6.29 3.99 -5.18
C GLN A 115 7.52 3.24 -5.71
N THR A 116 7.77 2.03 -5.20
CA THR A 116 8.87 1.17 -5.68
C THR A 116 8.72 0.71 -7.12
N ALA A 117 7.51 0.72 -7.70
CA ALA A 117 7.29 0.43 -9.13
C ALA A 117 8.05 1.40 -10.05
N GLY A 118 8.36 2.62 -9.59
CA GLY A 118 9.22 3.57 -10.31
C GLY A 118 10.69 3.15 -10.39
N GLN A 119 11.11 2.10 -9.67
CA GLN A 119 12.50 1.60 -9.62
C GLN A 119 12.50 0.06 -9.67
N PRO A 120 12.03 -0.55 -10.79
CA PRO A 120 11.78 -2.00 -10.87
C PRO A 120 13.03 -2.85 -10.65
N GLN A 121 14.24 -2.30 -10.88
CA GLN A 121 15.52 -3.00 -10.71
C GLN A 121 15.91 -3.22 -9.25
N LEU A 122 15.24 -2.59 -8.29
CA LEU A 122 15.63 -2.68 -6.88
C LEU A 122 15.23 -4.01 -6.24
N SER A 123 14.06 -4.56 -6.62
CA SER A 123 13.55 -5.79 -6.01
C SER A 123 12.54 -6.52 -6.89
N ASP A 124 12.33 -7.82 -6.62
CA ASP A 124 11.28 -8.62 -7.27
C ASP A 124 9.89 -7.99 -7.05
N TYR A 125 9.66 -7.40 -5.88
CA TYR A 125 8.42 -6.68 -5.58
C TYR A 125 8.25 -5.45 -6.46
N ALA A 126 9.29 -4.60 -6.56
CA ALA A 126 9.27 -3.42 -7.41
C ALA A 126 9.01 -3.78 -8.87
N ALA A 127 9.74 -4.79 -9.40
CA ALA A 127 9.55 -5.30 -10.75
C ALA A 127 8.13 -5.83 -10.99
N SER A 128 7.57 -6.54 -10.02
CA SER A 128 6.22 -7.10 -10.15
C SER A 128 5.13 -6.03 -10.12
N LYS A 129 5.32 -4.96 -9.35
CA LYS A 129 4.37 -3.83 -9.31
C LYS A 129 4.42 -3.02 -10.60
N ASP A 130 5.61 -2.76 -11.13
CA ASP A 130 5.77 -2.12 -12.44
C ASP A 130 5.12 -2.95 -13.55
N ALA A 131 5.37 -4.26 -13.58
CA ALA A 131 4.73 -5.17 -14.54
C ALA A 131 3.19 -5.19 -14.40
N GLY A 132 2.66 -5.02 -13.19
CA GLY A 132 1.22 -4.86 -12.95
C GLY A 132 0.65 -3.57 -13.53
N GLU A 133 1.38 -2.45 -13.40
CA GLU A 133 0.98 -1.17 -14.01
C GLU A 133 0.94 -1.26 -15.55
N LEU A 134 1.94 -1.91 -16.14
CA LEU A 134 1.98 -2.16 -17.58
C LEU A 134 0.79 -3.04 -18.02
N ALA A 135 0.53 -4.14 -17.30
CA ALA A 135 -0.59 -5.02 -17.61
C ALA A 135 -1.96 -4.30 -17.56
N VAL A 136 -2.16 -3.37 -16.62
CA VAL A 136 -3.39 -2.56 -16.63
C VAL A 136 -3.46 -1.68 -17.85
N LYS A 137 -2.39 -1.01 -18.26
CA LYS A 137 -2.34 -0.16 -19.43
C LYS A 137 -2.58 -0.94 -20.73
N ASP A 138 -2.13 -2.20 -20.78
CA ASP A 138 -2.31 -3.07 -21.96
C ASP A 138 -3.76 -3.53 -22.13
N PHE A 139 -4.50 -3.72 -21.04
CA PHE A 139 -5.83 -4.33 -21.06
C PHE A 139 -6.99 -3.36 -20.79
N TYR A 140 -6.75 -2.18 -20.21
CA TYR A 140 -7.78 -1.23 -19.88
C TYR A 140 -7.49 0.14 -20.51
N HIS A 141 -8.44 0.64 -21.31
CA HIS A 141 -8.29 1.85 -22.11
C HIS A 141 -9.25 2.98 -21.73
N GLY A 142 -9.99 2.80 -20.61
CA GLY A 142 -10.83 3.85 -20.03
C GLY A 142 -10.05 4.80 -19.12
N ASN A 143 -10.77 5.48 -18.21
CA ASN A 143 -10.15 6.40 -17.26
C ASN A 143 -9.33 5.61 -16.21
N LEU A 144 -8.02 5.75 -16.28
CA LEU A 144 -7.07 5.04 -15.40
C LEU A 144 -6.39 6.01 -14.43
N ALA A 145 -6.41 5.67 -13.14
CA ALA A 145 -5.57 6.31 -12.13
C ALA A 145 -4.63 5.28 -11.49
N ILE A 146 -3.33 5.58 -11.42
CA ILE A 146 -2.33 4.74 -10.77
C ILE A 146 -1.81 5.46 -9.52
N LEU A 147 -2.04 4.86 -8.35
CA LEU A 147 -1.59 5.40 -7.08
C LEU A 147 -0.38 4.59 -6.58
N ARG A 148 0.82 5.12 -6.77
CA ARG A 148 2.08 4.55 -6.29
C ARG A 148 2.29 4.89 -4.82
N ALA A 149 1.52 4.25 -3.93
CA ALA A 149 1.60 4.52 -2.50
C ALA A 149 3.04 4.40 -1.98
N PRO A 150 3.54 5.41 -1.23
CA PRO A 150 4.82 5.33 -0.53
C PRO A 150 4.71 4.39 0.69
N ALA A 151 5.58 4.55 1.69
CA ALA A 151 5.49 3.78 2.92
C ALA A 151 4.18 4.09 3.65
N VAL A 152 3.21 3.17 3.55
CA VAL A 152 1.91 3.28 4.23
C VAL A 152 2.07 2.80 5.67
N PHE A 153 1.59 3.59 6.63
CA PHE A 153 1.60 3.26 8.06
C PHE A 153 0.27 3.61 8.72
N GLY A 154 -0.01 2.99 9.86
CA GLY A 154 -1.23 3.28 10.62
C GLY A 154 -1.76 2.09 11.40
N PRO A 155 -2.92 2.21 12.07
CA PRO A 155 -3.55 1.13 12.82
C PRO A 155 -3.76 -0.13 11.99
N GLY A 156 -3.30 -1.28 12.51
CA GLY A 156 -3.40 -2.58 11.84
C GLY A 156 -2.28 -2.88 10.83
N ASP A 157 -1.24 -2.03 10.72
CA ASP A 157 -0.08 -2.31 9.90
C ASP A 157 0.96 -3.15 10.65
N MET A 158 1.05 -4.43 10.28
CA MET A 158 2.04 -5.34 10.84
C MET A 158 3.44 -5.20 10.22
N ALA A 159 3.57 -4.48 9.09
CA ALA A 159 4.86 -4.35 8.41
C ALA A 159 5.75 -3.29 9.07
N THR A 160 5.17 -2.17 9.52
CA THR A 160 5.91 -1.11 10.21
C THR A 160 5.96 -1.30 11.73
N LYS A 161 5.13 -2.20 12.30
CA LYS A 161 5.14 -2.48 13.74
C LYS A 161 6.54 -2.68 14.35
N PRO A 162 7.48 -3.46 13.75
CA PRO A 162 8.82 -3.61 14.30
C PRO A 162 9.59 -2.30 14.45
N PHE A 163 9.37 -1.31 13.57
CA PHE A 163 9.97 0.02 13.72
C PHE A 163 9.40 0.73 14.95
N PHE A 164 8.09 0.67 15.16
CA PHE A 164 7.45 1.26 16.33
C PHE A 164 7.88 0.58 17.64
N ASP A 165 8.12 -0.73 17.62
CA ASP A 165 8.67 -1.47 18.78
C ASP A 165 10.09 -0.97 19.15
N PHE A 166 10.92 -0.61 18.17
CA PHE A 166 12.23 0.01 18.43
C PHE A 166 12.08 1.48 18.84
N ILE A 167 11.22 2.24 18.22
CA ILE A 167 10.93 3.64 18.56
C ILE A 167 10.49 3.75 20.02
N ALA A 168 9.60 2.87 20.49
CA ALA A 168 9.17 2.82 21.90
C ALA A 168 10.32 2.58 22.90
N ARG A 169 11.47 2.05 22.41
CA ARG A 169 12.70 1.87 23.18
C ARG A 169 13.73 2.99 22.97
N GLY A 170 13.31 4.10 22.35
CA GLY A 170 14.16 5.25 22.06
C GLY A 170 15.16 5.06 20.92
N ARG A 171 14.97 4.08 20.05
CA ARG A 171 15.89 3.76 18.95
C ARG A 171 15.15 3.61 17.63
N LEU A 172 15.76 4.08 16.54
CA LEU A 172 15.29 3.85 15.19
C LEU A 172 16.39 3.17 14.36
N PRO A 173 16.31 1.85 14.12
CA PRO A 173 17.31 1.17 13.30
C PRO A 173 17.22 1.66 11.86
N VAL A 174 18.34 2.07 11.27
CA VAL A 174 18.44 2.54 9.89
C VAL A 174 19.54 1.79 9.14
N ALA A 175 19.37 1.60 7.85
CA ALA A 175 20.44 1.07 7.02
C ALA A 175 21.55 2.11 6.89
N GLY A 176 22.69 1.85 7.52
CA GLY A 176 23.86 2.74 7.52
C GLY A 176 24.52 2.88 6.16
N GLY A 177 25.80 3.26 6.15
CA GLY A 177 26.60 3.51 4.93
C GLY A 177 26.68 5.00 4.61
N PRO A 178 27.38 5.35 3.51
CA PRO A 178 27.50 6.73 3.06
C PRO A 178 26.12 7.37 2.86
N HIS A 179 26.01 8.65 3.17
CA HIS A 179 24.81 9.46 2.88
C HIS A 179 23.49 8.96 3.48
N TRP A 180 23.51 8.09 4.50
CA TRP A 180 22.25 7.60 5.12
C TRP A 180 21.38 8.73 5.70
N ARG A 181 22.02 9.86 6.11
CA ARG A 181 21.32 11.05 6.62
C ARG A 181 20.58 11.82 5.55
N ASP A 182 21.07 11.75 4.31
CA ASP A 182 20.53 12.52 3.19
C ASP A 182 19.37 11.78 2.49
N ARG A 183 19.20 10.47 2.78
CA ARG A 183 18.11 9.68 2.20
C ARG A 183 16.76 10.21 2.63
N LYS A 184 15.90 10.38 1.65
CA LYS A 184 14.56 10.90 1.84
C LYS A 184 13.51 9.83 1.58
N MET A 185 12.38 9.91 2.30
CA MET A 185 11.22 9.08 2.06
C MET A 185 9.93 9.89 2.21
N ALA A 186 8.95 9.58 1.37
CA ALA A 186 7.57 9.95 1.63
C ALA A 186 6.90 8.87 2.47
N MET A 187 5.95 9.27 3.29
CA MET A 187 5.10 8.35 4.03
C MET A 187 3.64 8.77 3.93
N VAL A 188 2.73 7.81 3.97
CA VAL A 188 1.30 8.09 3.96
C VAL A 188 0.60 7.40 5.13
N PHE A 189 -0.17 8.16 5.88
CA PHE A 189 -1.04 7.63 6.91
C PHE A 189 -2.23 6.94 6.25
N VAL A 190 -2.50 5.71 6.64
CA VAL A 190 -3.49 4.85 5.96
C VAL A 190 -4.88 5.48 5.91
N THR A 191 -5.28 6.21 6.96
CA THR A 191 -6.57 6.90 7.01
C THR A 191 -6.65 8.06 6.00
N ASP A 192 -5.54 8.80 5.82
CA ASP A 192 -5.46 9.86 4.82
C ASP A 192 -5.53 9.29 3.41
N LEU A 193 -4.78 8.22 3.14
CA LEU A 193 -4.81 7.52 1.86
C LEU A 193 -6.23 6.99 1.55
N ALA A 194 -6.89 6.38 2.53
CA ALA A 194 -8.24 5.85 2.36
C ALA A 194 -9.26 6.95 2.05
N ARG A 195 -9.19 8.07 2.77
CA ARG A 195 -10.04 9.24 2.55
C ARG A 195 -9.78 9.88 1.19
N ASP A 196 -8.52 10.01 0.79
CA ASP A 196 -8.12 10.56 -0.50
C ASP A 196 -8.60 9.69 -1.67
N ILE A 197 -8.46 8.36 -1.55
CA ILE A 197 -8.99 7.41 -2.55
C ILE A 197 -10.51 7.58 -2.68
N ALA A 198 -11.25 7.60 -1.58
CA ALA A 198 -12.70 7.73 -1.61
C ALA A 198 -13.16 9.09 -2.18
N ALA A 199 -12.50 10.17 -1.83
CA ALA A 199 -12.89 11.52 -2.22
C ALA A 199 -12.44 11.90 -3.65
N ARG A 200 -11.32 11.37 -4.13
CA ARG A 200 -10.66 11.88 -5.33
C ARG A 200 -10.36 10.82 -6.38
N ALA A 201 -9.80 9.68 -5.99
CA ALA A 201 -9.43 8.65 -6.96
C ALA A 201 -10.68 8.01 -7.59
N VAL A 202 -11.68 7.65 -6.79
CA VAL A 202 -12.92 7.06 -7.30
C VAL A 202 -13.85 8.08 -7.98
N THR A 203 -13.69 9.37 -7.71
CA THR A 203 -14.48 10.43 -8.34
C THR A 203 -13.88 11.00 -9.63
N GLY A 204 -12.67 10.59 -10.00
CA GLY A 204 -12.01 10.94 -11.25
C GLY A 204 -11.01 12.09 -11.19
N ALA A 205 -10.73 12.65 -10.00
CA ALA A 205 -9.76 13.73 -9.87
C ALA A 205 -8.33 13.33 -10.31
N TYR A 206 -8.05 12.02 -10.38
CA TYR A 206 -6.74 11.47 -10.74
C TYR A 206 -6.72 10.73 -12.08
N ASP A 207 -7.76 10.86 -12.89
CA ASP A 207 -7.82 10.19 -14.19
C ASP A 207 -6.65 10.59 -15.10
N GLY A 208 -6.06 9.59 -15.74
CA GLY A 208 -4.87 9.75 -16.60
C GLY A 208 -3.55 9.97 -15.84
N GLN A 209 -3.55 9.96 -14.51
CA GLN A 209 -2.38 10.30 -13.71
C GLN A 209 -1.76 9.07 -13.03
N THR A 210 -0.44 9.17 -12.81
CA THR A 210 0.31 8.28 -11.91
C THR A 210 0.88 9.14 -10.79
N LEU A 211 0.38 8.96 -9.57
CA LEU A 211 0.68 9.79 -8.41
C LEU A 211 1.22 8.95 -7.25
N ALA A 212 1.99 9.58 -6.36
CA ALA A 212 2.46 8.96 -5.11
C ALA A 212 1.89 9.73 -3.90
N PRO A 213 0.58 9.59 -3.59
CA PRO A 213 -0.09 10.38 -2.56
C PRO A 213 0.54 10.14 -1.19
N CYS A 214 0.88 11.23 -0.49
CA CYS A 214 1.60 11.16 0.79
C CYS A 214 1.03 12.12 1.84
N THR A 215 1.20 11.77 3.12
CA THR A 215 0.93 12.63 4.28
C THR A 215 2.12 13.55 4.52
N VAL A 216 3.35 13.02 4.32
CA VAL A 216 4.61 13.76 4.42
C VAL A 216 5.50 13.46 3.22
N SER A 217 6.01 14.52 2.57
CA SER A 217 6.61 14.46 1.23
C SER A 217 8.07 14.02 1.19
N ALA A 218 8.88 14.47 2.15
CA ALA A 218 10.33 14.27 2.15
C ALA A 218 10.87 14.23 3.58
N LEU A 219 10.96 13.03 4.14
CA LEU A 219 11.36 12.80 5.53
C LEU A 219 12.74 12.14 5.53
N THR A 220 13.70 12.72 6.24
CA THR A 220 14.97 12.04 6.54
C THR A 220 14.79 11.12 7.74
N TRP A 221 15.70 10.16 7.92
CA TRP A 221 15.68 9.28 9.09
C TRP A 221 15.82 10.05 10.40
N GLU A 222 16.58 11.16 10.41
CA GLU A 222 16.74 12.02 11.58
C GLU A 222 15.44 12.75 11.92
N ASN A 223 14.77 13.32 10.89
CA ASN A 223 13.48 13.97 11.07
C ASN A 223 12.40 12.96 11.51
N PHE A 224 12.40 11.76 10.94
CA PHE A 224 11.46 10.72 11.37
C PHE A 224 11.67 10.34 12.84
N ALA A 225 12.93 10.17 13.30
CA ALA A 225 13.22 9.91 14.70
C ALA A 225 12.77 11.06 15.62
N ALA A 226 13.00 12.30 15.20
CA ALA A 226 12.58 13.49 15.96
C ALA A 226 11.06 13.58 16.09
N GLU A 227 10.32 13.39 14.98
CA GLU A 227 8.85 13.42 14.99
C GLU A 227 8.26 12.26 15.80
N ALA A 228 8.84 11.06 15.68
CA ALA A 228 8.42 9.90 16.46
C ALA A 228 8.69 10.12 17.97
N GLY A 229 9.80 10.76 18.31
CA GLY A 229 10.13 11.15 19.68
C GLY A 229 9.10 12.12 20.26
N ARG A 230 8.73 13.16 19.51
CA ARG A 230 7.68 14.11 19.90
C ARG A 230 6.32 13.44 20.05
N ALA A 231 5.99 12.50 19.14
CA ALA A 231 4.72 11.79 19.18
C ALA A 231 4.54 10.94 20.45
N LEU A 232 5.65 10.36 20.96
CA LEU A 232 5.65 9.43 22.09
C LEU A 232 6.19 10.07 23.40
N ASP A 233 6.59 11.34 23.36
CA ASP A 233 7.22 12.06 24.47
C ASP A 233 8.47 11.35 25.02
N ILE A 234 9.33 10.87 24.12
CA ILE A 234 10.60 10.20 24.43
C ILE A 234 11.70 10.67 23.49
N MET A 235 12.95 10.48 23.89
CA MET A 235 14.09 10.70 22.99
C MET A 235 14.27 9.48 22.08
N VAL A 236 14.14 9.66 20.76
CA VAL A 236 14.42 8.61 19.77
C VAL A 236 15.66 8.98 18.97
N LYS A 237 16.62 8.05 18.88
CA LYS A 237 17.87 8.24 18.14
C LYS A 237 17.95 7.29 16.95
N PRO A 238 18.26 7.79 15.73
CA PRO A 238 18.61 6.92 14.61
C PRO A 238 19.83 6.07 15.00
N THR A 239 19.74 4.78 14.74
CA THR A 239 20.80 3.81 15.06
C THR A 239 21.25 3.14 13.75
N PRO A 240 22.29 3.68 13.07
CA PRO A 240 22.75 3.14 11.80
C PRO A 240 23.40 1.77 12.01
N ILE A 241 22.91 0.78 11.28
CA ILE A 241 23.46 -0.57 11.23
C ILE A 241 24.49 -0.63 10.11
N ALA A 242 25.70 -1.12 10.41
CA ALA A 242 26.78 -1.23 9.42
C ALA A 242 26.34 -2.05 8.20
N LEU A 243 26.64 -1.56 6.99
CA LEU A 243 26.22 -2.22 5.76
C LEU A 243 26.64 -3.68 5.61
N PRO A 244 27.87 -4.11 6.00
CA PRO A 244 28.24 -5.52 5.93
C PRO A 244 27.33 -6.40 6.79
N LEU A 245 27.01 -5.95 8.00
CA LEU A 245 26.15 -6.69 8.93
C LEU A 245 24.72 -6.80 8.38
N ILE A 246 24.13 -5.68 7.95
CA ILE A 246 22.75 -5.71 7.43
C ILE A 246 22.65 -6.51 6.11
N LYS A 247 23.68 -6.49 5.26
CA LYS A 247 23.76 -7.32 4.05
C LYS A 247 23.78 -8.81 4.39
N THR A 248 24.56 -9.22 5.40
CA THR A 248 24.62 -10.61 5.86
C THR A 248 23.26 -11.08 6.39
N ILE A 249 22.60 -10.25 7.22
CA ILE A 249 21.25 -10.51 7.72
C ILE A 249 20.27 -10.63 6.53
N ALA A 250 20.29 -9.68 5.60
CA ALA A 250 19.39 -9.67 4.44
C ALA A 250 19.62 -10.88 3.50
N ALA A 251 20.86 -11.33 3.34
CA ALA A 251 21.17 -12.53 2.57
C ALA A 251 20.60 -13.79 3.24
N GLY A 252 20.82 -13.96 4.55
CA GLY A 252 20.29 -15.08 5.31
C GLY A 252 18.76 -15.11 5.32
N THR A 253 18.11 -13.95 5.53
CA THR A 253 16.65 -13.85 5.48
C THR A 253 16.07 -14.00 4.07
N SER A 254 16.83 -13.68 3.02
CA SER A 254 16.41 -13.97 1.63
C SER A 254 16.35 -15.48 1.37
N VAL A 255 17.30 -16.24 1.89
CA VAL A 255 17.30 -17.71 1.78
C VAL A 255 16.10 -18.29 2.54
N THR A 256 15.87 -17.87 3.78
CA THR A 256 14.72 -18.34 4.56
C THR A 256 13.38 -17.94 3.95
N SER A 257 13.32 -16.77 3.31
CA SER A 257 12.13 -16.31 2.59
C SER A 257 11.82 -17.22 1.39
N ARG A 258 12.83 -17.61 0.62
CA ARG A 258 12.67 -18.52 -0.52
C ARG A 258 12.26 -19.92 -0.10
N LEU A 259 12.86 -20.45 0.98
CA LEU A 259 12.62 -21.82 1.43
C LEU A 259 11.29 -21.97 2.20
N PHE A 260 10.98 -21.01 3.06
CA PHE A 260 9.90 -21.14 4.05
C PHE A 260 8.84 -20.03 3.97
N GLY A 261 8.99 -19.06 3.05
CA GLY A 261 8.11 -17.88 2.98
C GLY A 261 8.25 -16.92 4.18
N LYS A 262 9.27 -17.15 5.04
CA LYS A 262 9.55 -16.36 6.25
C LYS A 262 10.77 -15.47 6.04
N GLY A 263 10.67 -14.20 6.40
CA GLY A 263 11.77 -13.23 6.27
C GLY A 263 11.21 -11.85 6.01
N HIS A 264 11.67 -10.86 6.77
CA HIS A 264 11.18 -9.48 6.66
C HIS A 264 12.12 -8.59 5.88
N LEU A 265 13.43 -8.81 5.98
CA LEU A 265 14.46 -8.03 5.34
C LEU A 265 15.19 -8.90 4.29
N THR A 266 14.78 -8.80 3.04
CA THR A 266 15.47 -9.44 1.91
C THR A 266 16.51 -8.49 1.30
N LEU A 267 17.40 -9.00 0.44
CA LEU A 267 18.36 -8.15 -0.29
C LEU A 267 17.65 -7.13 -1.19
N GLY A 268 16.52 -7.49 -1.80
CA GLY A 268 15.69 -6.56 -2.55
C GLY A 268 15.17 -5.44 -1.64
N LYS A 269 14.58 -5.80 -0.48
CA LYS A 269 14.08 -4.81 0.48
C LYS A 269 15.19 -3.92 1.03
N LEU A 270 16.39 -4.47 1.24
CA LEU A 270 17.54 -3.66 1.62
C LEU A 270 17.92 -2.64 0.53
N ARG A 271 17.90 -3.02 -0.76
CA ARG A 271 18.15 -2.08 -1.87
C ARG A 271 17.12 -0.95 -1.90
N GLU A 272 15.84 -1.25 -1.63
CA GLU A 272 14.81 -0.22 -1.49
C GLU A 272 15.12 0.74 -0.33
N PHE A 273 15.55 0.24 0.84
CA PHE A 273 15.96 1.10 1.98
C PHE A 273 17.23 1.89 1.73
N LEU A 274 18.09 1.45 0.82
CA LEU A 274 19.33 2.15 0.45
C LEU A 274 19.13 3.15 -0.69
N TYR A 275 17.99 3.16 -1.35
CA TYR A 275 17.69 4.12 -2.40
C TYR A 275 17.65 5.54 -1.83
N GLU A 276 18.18 6.49 -2.60
CA GLU A 276 18.53 7.82 -2.09
C GLU A 276 17.30 8.69 -1.83
N ASP A 277 16.33 8.66 -2.73
CA ASP A 277 15.21 9.60 -2.66
C ASP A 277 13.85 8.97 -3.03
N TRP A 278 13.07 8.65 -2.01
CA TRP A 278 11.66 8.26 -2.10
C TRP A 278 10.72 9.42 -1.75
N SER A 279 11.13 10.67 -1.98
CA SER A 279 10.21 11.80 -1.78
C SER A 279 9.05 11.80 -2.77
N SER A 280 7.98 12.52 -2.45
CA SER A 280 6.84 12.74 -3.33
C SER A 280 6.36 14.17 -3.24
N GLN A 281 5.86 14.72 -4.34
CA GLN A 281 5.24 16.04 -4.38
C GLN A 281 3.71 15.98 -4.22
N ASP A 282 3.14 14.77 -4.24
CA ASP A 282 1.68 14.54 -4.24
C ASP A 282 1.12 14.54 -2.81
N VAL A 283 1.25 15.66 -2.10
CA VAL A 283 0.74 15.78 -0.72
C VAL A 283 -0.78 15.77 -0.74
N ILE A 284 -1.38 14.87 0.05
CA ILE A 284 -2.83 14.76 0.23
C ILE A 284 -3.39 16.06 0.82
N GLN A 285 -4.58 16.48 0.38
CA GLN A 285 -5.24 17.68 0.92
C GLN A 285 -5.65 17.45 2.38
N ASN A 286 -5.35 18.43 3.23
CA ASN A 286 -5.65 18.40 4.66
C ASN A 286 -5.18 17.09 5.31
N PRO A 287 -3.89 16.73 5.22
CA PRO A 287 -3.39 15.50 5.81
C PRO A 287 -3.47 15.58 7.33
N THR A 288 -3.61 14.44 7.97
CA THR A 288 -3.47 14.35 9.43
C THR A 288 -2.07 14.85 9.82
N PRO A 289 -1.91 15.74 10.82
CA PRO A 289 -0.61 16.15 11.30
C PRO A 289 0.27 14.92 11.61
N PHE A 290 1.49 14.88 11.09
CA PHE A 290 2.31 13.67 11.09
C PHE A 290 2.56 13.13 12.50
N ILE A 291 2.76 14.02 13.49
CA ILE A 291 2.89 13.67 14.91
C ILE A 291 1.63 12.93 15.41
N ASP A 292 0.44 13.39 15.03
CA ASP A 292 -0.81 12.77 15.45
C ASP A 292 -1.00 11.40 14.79
N ALA A 293 -0.68 11.28 13.50
CA ALA A 293 -0.68 10.01 12.79
C ALA A 293 0.26 8.97 13.44
N LEU A 294 1.47 9.40 13.84
CA LEU A 294 2.42 8.56 14.57
C LEU A 294 1.89 8.15 15.95
N ARG A 295 1.28 9.09 16.68
CA ARG A 295 0.68 8.83 18.00
C ARG A 295 -0.49 7.84 17.91
N ILE A 296 -1.37 8.00 16.94
CA ILE A 296 -2.51 7.09 16.68
C ILE A 296 -1.98 5.69 16.37
N THR A 297 -0.96 5.59 15.51
CA THR A 297 -0.35 4.32 15.12
C THR A 297 0.28 3.62 16.31
N ALA A 298 1.10 4.32 17.09
CA ALA A 298 1.76 3.74 18.27
C ALA A 298 0.75 3.25 19.31
N LYS A 299 -0.32 4.02 19.55
CA LYS A 299 -1.41 3.62 20.47
C LYS A 299 -2.15 2.37 20.00
N SER A 300 -2.28 2.15 18.71
CA SER A 300 -2.94 0.94 18.18
C SER A 300 -2.15 -0.32 18.51
N TYR A 301 -0.81 -0.26 18.45
CA TYR A 301 0.06 -1.40 18.79
C TYR A 301 0.14 -1.71 20.30
N ALA A 302 -0.12 -0.73 21.16
CA ALA A 302 -0.13 -0.94 22.62
C ALA A 302 -1.41 -1.65 23.11
N LYS A 303 -2.43 -1.78 22.27
CA LYS A 303 -3.71 -2.44 22.59
C LYS A 303 -3.78 -3.90 22.11
N GLU A 304 -2.81 -4.33 21.31
CA GLU A 304 -2.64 -5.70 20.83
C GLU A 304 -1.63 -6.48 21.71
#